data_3734d08ee03f69bde194979a111f2883
#
_entry.id   3734d08ee03f69bde194979a111f2883
#
_cell.length_a   1.000
_cell.length_b   1.000
_cell.length_c   1.000
_cell.angle_alpha   90.00
_cell.angle_beta   90.00
_cell.angle_gamma   90.00
#
_symmetry.space_group_name_H-M   'P 1'
#
loop_
_entity.id
_entity.type
_entity.pdbx_description
1 polymer ?
#
loop_
_entity_poly.entity_id
_entity_poly.type
_entity_poly.pdbx_seq_one_letter_code
_entity_poly.pdbx_strand_id
1 'polypeptide(L)'
;MTSKVEQRLQEIGVSIPDAPTPAANYLPFTRTGNLVFVSGQVPFVDGKLSVTGTVGKDASIEDAQGQAKVCAINLLAQLKVACNGDLDRVVQVVKRGAFVASTDDFHSQPVVVNAASDLMVAAFGDAGRHARFAVGSNAL
;
A
#
# COMPACT_ATOMS: atom_id res chain seq x y z
N MET A 1 16.07 -16.46 3.35
CA MET A 1 17.04 -15.34 3.41
C MET A 1 16.28 -14.03 3.27
N THR A 2 16.56 -13.07 4.13
CA THR A 2 15.86 -11.77 4.12
C THR A 2 16.45 -10.89 3.02
N SER A 3 15.60 -10.30 2.18
CA SER A 3 16.05 -9.38 1.14
C SER A 3 16.59 -8.06 1.72
N LYS A 4 17.34 -7.31 0.92
CA LYS A 4 17.79 -5.96 1.29
C LYS A 4 16.62 -5.02 1.55
N VAL A 5 15.54 -5.18 0.77
CA VAL A 5 14.30 -4.43 0.95
C VAL A 5 13.71 -4.69 2.33
N GLU A 6 13.58 -5.95 2.74
CA GLU A 6 13.06 -6.30 4.06
C GLU A 6 13.97 -5.81 5.19
N GLN A 7 15.29 -5.86 5.01
CA GLN A 7 16.23 -5.31 5.98
C GLN A 7 16.03 -3.80 6.20
N ARG A 8 15.88 -3.03 5.12
CA ARG A 8 15.58 -1.58 5.21
C ARG A 8 14.26 -1.32 5.92
N LEU A 9 13.23 -2.13 5.63
CA LEU A 9 11.93 -2.00 6.30
C LEU A 9 12.05 -2.31 7.80
N GLN A 10 12.81 -3.33 8.17
CA GLN A 10 13.04 -3.67 9.58
C GLN A 10 13.73 -2.55 10.34
N GLU A 11 14.67 -1.82 9.71
CA GLU A 11 15.36 -0.67 10.31
C GLU A 11 14.38 0.46 10.70
N ILE A 12 13.25 0.56 10.03
CA ILE A 12 12.20 1.54 10.35
C ILE A 12 11.01 0.92 11.08
N GLY A 13 11.16 -0.29 11.59
CA GLY A 13 10.15 -0.98 12.40
C GLY A 13 9.00 -1.58 11.61
N VAL A 14 9.19 -1.83 10.31
CA VAL A 14 8.17 -2.42 9.44
C VAL A 14 8.50 -3.88 9.15
N SER A 15 7.55 -4.75 9.44
CA SER A 15 7.58 -6.17 9.07
C SER A 15 6.51 -6.45 8.03
N ILE A 16 6.85 -7.26 7.03
CA ILE A 16 5.88 -7.67 6.00
C ILE A 16 5.12 -8.89 6.52
N PRO A 17 3.80 -8.81 6.63
CA PRO A 17 2.97 -9.94 7.07
C PRO A 17 2.81 -10.96 5.95
N ASP A 18 2.16 -12.07 6.25
CA ASP A 18 1.66 -12.96 5.22
C ASP A 18 0.64 -12.21 4.35
N ALA A 19 0.66 -12.52 3.05
CA ALA A 19 -0.19 -11.85 2.08
C ALA A 19 -1.68 -12.09 2.40
N PRO A 20 -2.50 -11.02 2.49
CA PRO A 20 -3.93 -11.17 2.74
C PRO A 20 -4.63 -11.93 1.60
N THR A 21 -5.59 -12.75 1.97
CA THR A 21 -6.44 -13.44 0.99
C THR A 21 -7.45 -12.46 0.38
N PRO A 22 -7.70 -12.53 -0.94
CA PRO A 22 -8.73 -11.70 -1.56
C PRO A 22 -10.11 -11.91 -0.93
N ALA A 23 -10.85 -10.82 -0.75
CA ALA A 23 -12.17 -10.85 -0.14
C ALA A 23 -13.29 -11.29 -1.09
N ALA A 24 -13.02 -11.44 -2.39
CA ALA A 24 -13.98 -11.75 -3.43
C ALA A 24 -13.37 -12.64 -4.52
N ASN A 25 -14.11 -12.86 -5.59
CA ASN A 25 -13.68 -13.72 -6.70
C ASN A 25 -12.73 -12.97 -7.64
N TYR A 26 -11.47 -12.79 -7.21
CA TYR A 26 -10.40 -12.25 -8.02
C TYR A 26 -9.03 -12.74 -7.50
N LEU A 27 -7.99 -12.53 -8.30
CA LEU A 27 -6.62 -12.87 -7.92
C LEU A 27 -5.97 -11.69 -7.19
N PRO A 28 -5.08 -11.95 -6.22
CA PRO A 28 -4.37 -10.88 -5.51
C PRO A 28 -3.41 -10.11 -6.41
N PHE A 29 -2.90 -10.75 -7.44
CA PHE A 29 -2.08 -10.13 -8.49
C PHE A 29 -2.12 -10.95 -9.76
N THR A 30 -1.78 -10.33 -10.87
CA THR A 30 -1.54 -10.97 -12.16
C THR A 30 -0.23 -10.49 -12.74
N ARG A 31 0.36 -11.29 -13.62
CA ARG A 31 1.63 -10.96 -14.25
C ARG A 31 1.53 -11.10 -15.76
N THR A 32 2.09 -10.13 -16.47
CA THR A 32 2.29 -10.23 -17.91
C THR A 32 3.70 -9.72 -18.25
N GLY A 33 4.51 -10.58 -18.87
CA GLY A 33 5.93 -10.25 -19.08
C GLY A 33 6.63 -9.97 -17.75
N ASN A 34 7.24 -8.81 -17.63
CA ASN A 34 7.90 -8.33 -16.42
C ASN A 34 7.05 -7.36 -15.59
N LEU A 35 5.77 -7.20 -15.92
CA LEU A 35 4.84 -6.36 -15.17
C LEU A 35 3.97 -7.20 -14.25
N VAL A 36 3.87 -6.75 -13.00
CA VAL A 36 2.97 -7.33 -11.99
C VAL A 36 1.92 -6.29 -11.64
N PHE A 37 0.66 -6.69 -11.74
CA PHE A 37 -0.50 -5.87 -11.39
C PHE A 37 -1.07 -6.42 -10.09
N VAL A 38 -1.04 -5.62 -9.04
CA VAL A 38 -1.53 -6.03 -7.72
C VAL A 38 -2.92 -5.44 -7.51
N SER A 39 -3.85 -6.29 -7.06
CA SER A 39 -5.21 -5.86 -6.71
C SER A 39 -5.20 -4.87 -5.56
N GLY A 40 -6.21 -4.01 -5.50
CA GLY A 40 -6.36 -3.04 -4.43
C GLY A 40 -6.33 -3.69 -3.06
N GLN A 41 -5.68 -3.03 -2.12
CA GLN A 41 -5.58 -3.48 -0.73
C GLN A 41 -6.38 -2.55 0.17
N VAL A 42 -7.06 -3.14 1.14
CA VAL A 42 -7.67 -2.43 2.26
C VAL A 42 -6.75 -2.54 3.48
N PRO A 43 -6.88 -1.64 4.48
CA PRO A 43 -5.94 -1.60 5.59
C PRO A 43 -6.21 -2.67 6.66
N PHE A 44 -6.34 -3.92 6.27
CA PHE A 44 -6.50 -5.03 7.20
C PHE A 44 -5.18 -5.35 7.91
N VAL A 45 -5.28 -5.55 9.23
CA VAL A 45 -4.25 -6.16 10.06
C VAL A 45 -4.90 -7.35 10.75
N ASP A 46 -4.36 -8.55 10.54
CA ASP A 46 -4.91 -9.81 11.06
C ASP A 46 -6.42 -9.98 10.74
N GLY A 47 -6.81 -9.60 9.53
CA GLY A 47 -8.18 -9.71 9.05
C GLY A 47 -9.16 -8.67 9.59
N LYS A 48 -8.68 -7.64 10.28
CA LYS A 48 -9.51 -6.60 10.90
C LYS A 48 -9.07 -5.20 10.52
N LEU A 49 -10.03 -4.29 10.45
CA LEU A 49 -9.79 -2.85 10.34
C LEU A 49 -9.64 -2.26 11.75
N SER A 50 -8.52 -1.61 12.03
CA SER A 50 -8.29 -0.96 13.32
C SER A 50 -8.92 0.43 13.40
N VAL A 51 -8.99 1.13 12.27
CA VAL A 51 -9.59 2.46 12.15
C VAL A 51 -10.51 2.47 10.95
N THR A 52 -11.70 2.98 11.14
CA THR A 52 -12.69 3.23 10.08
C THR A 52 -13.17 4.66 10.16
N GLY A 53 -13.70 5.18 9.09
CA GLY A 53 -14.24 6.53 9.06
C GLY A 53 -13.96 7.24 7.75
N THR A 54 -14.38 8.49 7.71
CA THR A 54 -14.28 9.35 6.53
C THR A 54 -13.48 10.59 6.89
N VAL A 55 -12.41 10.84 6.17
CA VAL A 55 -11.57 12.02 6.40
C VAL A 55 -12.37 13.28 6.09
N GLY A 56 -12.32 14.25 6.98
CA GLY A 56 -13.14 15.45 6.92
C GLY A 56 -14.41 15.37 7.76
N LYS A 57 -14.76 14.17 8.26
CA LYS A 57 -15.93 13.96 9.13
C LYS A 57 -15.51 13.37 10.48
N ASP A 58 -15.07 12.11 10.51
CA ASP A 58 -14.81 11.34 11.73
C ASP A 58 -13.45 10.62 11.74
N ALA A 59 -12.61 10.86 10.75
CA ALA A 59 -11.23 10.37 10.72
C ALA A 59 -10.26 11.55 10.51
N SER A 60 -9.14 11.52 11.21
CA SER A 60 -8.07 12.50 11.04
C SER A 60 -7.17 12.17 9.84
N ILE A 61 -6.39 13.15 9.39
CA ILE A 61 -5.36 12.93 8.36
C ILE A 61 -4.34 11.89 8.88
N GLU A 62 -3.93 11.98 10.13
CA GLU A 62 -2.97 11.07 10.76
C GLU A 62 -3.50 9.63 10.79
N ASP A 63 -4.77 9.44 11.16
CA ASP A 63 -5.41 8.13 11.12
C ASP A 63 -5.39 7.56 9.70
N ALA A 64 -5.76 8.37 8.72
CA ALA A 64 -5.80 7.97 7.31
C ALA A 64 -4.40 7.66 6.77
N GLN A 65 -3.38 8.42 7.16
CA GLN A 65 -1.98 8.13 6.81
C GLN A 65 -1.52 6.79 7.37
N GLY A 66 -1.88 6.48 8.62
CA GLY A 66 -1.61 5.17 9.22
C GLY A 66 -2.24 4.04 8.43
N GLN A 67 -3.47 4.20 7.99
CA GLN A 67 -4.19 3.20 7.17
C GLN A 67 -3.59 3.10 5.76
N ALA A 68 -3.18 4.21 5.15
CA ALA A 68 -2.49 4.19 3.86
C ALA A 68 -1.17 3.42 3.94
N LYS A 69 -0.43 3.56 5.03
CA LYS A 69 0.79 2.80 5.29
C LYS A 69 0.49 1.30 5.40
N VAL A 70 -0.57 0.91 6.11
CA VAL A 70 -0.99 -0.50 6.21
C VAL A 70 -1.35 -1.07 4.84
N CYS A 71 -2.08 -0.33 4.01
CA CYS A 71 -2.37 -0.74 2.63
C CYS A 71 -1.08 -0.98 1.84
N ALA A 72 -0.09 -0.10 1.98
CA ALA A 72 1.20 -0.24 1.31
C ALA A 72 1.97 -1.48 1.79
N ILE A 73 1.93 -1.78 3.09
CA ILE A 73 2.51 -3.01 3.64
C ILE A 73 1.83 -4.25 3.05
N ASN A 74 0.50 -4.23 2.93
CA ASN A 74 -0.24 -5.33 2.32
C ASN A 74 0.08 -5.48 0.83
N LEU A 75 0.30 -4.38 0.10
CA LEU A 75 0.80 -4.43 -1.28
C LEU A 75 2.18 -5.08 -1.36
N LEU A 76 3.08 -4.75 -0.45
CA LEU A 76 4.42 -5.36 -0.38
C LEU A 76 4.33 -6.86 -0.08
N ALA A 77 3.38 -7.28 0.75
CA ALA A 77 3.15 -8.70 1.03
C ALA A 77 2.73 -9.47 -0.23
N GLN A 78 1.81 -8.93 -1.01
CA GLN A 78 1.39 -9.52 -2.29
C GLN A 78 2.55 -9.53 -3.30
N LEU A 79 3.29 -8.43 -3.38
CA LEU A 79 4.44 -8.31 -4.27
C LEU A 79 5.55 -9.31 -3.92
N LYS A 80 5.78 -9.56 -2.63
CA LYS A 80 6.72 -10.57 -2.16
C LYS A 80 6.36 -11.96 -2.69
N VAL A 81 5.07 -12.32 -2.66
CA VAL A 81 4.59 -13.58 -3.26
C VAL A 81 4.85 -13.60 -4.76
N ALA A 82 4.53 -12.52 -5.47
CA ALA A 82 4.75 -12.39 -6.91
C ALA A 82 6.24 -12.51 -7.29
N CYS A 83 7.15 -12.15 -6.37
CA CYS A 83 8.59 -12.22 -6.53
C CYS A 83 9.21 -13.51 -5.97
N ASN A 84 8.41 -14.53 -5.69
CA ASN A 84 8.86 -15.79 -5.10
C ASN A 84 9.62 -15.61 -3.79
N GLY A 85 9.19 -14.67 -2.98
CA GLY A 85 9.75 -14.38 -1.65
C GLY A 85 10.91 -13.38 -1.62
N ASP A 86 11.34 -12.86 -2.76
CA ASP A 86 12.49 -11.95 -2.85
C ASP A 86 12.12 -10.61 -3.47
N LEU A 87 11.90 -9.61 -2.62
CA LEU A 87 11.56 -8.24 -3.04
C LEU A 87 12.72 -7.52 -3.73
N ASP A 88 13.96 -8.02 -3.63
CA ASP A 88 15.09 -7.44 -4.36
C ASP A 88 14.98 -7.66 -5.88
N ARG A 89 14.05 -8.51 -6.32
CA ARG A 89 13.74 -8.70 -7.74
C ARG A 89 12.94 -7.55 -8.36
N VAL A 90 12.39 -6.65 -7.55
CA VAL A 90 11.66 -5.48 -8.04
C VAL A 90 12.64 -4.48 -8.64
N VAL A 91 12.45 -4.18 -9.93
CA VAL A 91 13.29 -3.22 -10.67
C VAL A 91 12.77 -1.79 -10.49
N GLN A 92 11.44 -1.62 -10.48
CA GLN A 92 10.81 -0.31 -10.40
C GLN A 92 9.36 -0.44 -9.95
N VAL A 93 8.93 0.40 -9.02
CA VAL A 93 7.52 0.63 -8.77
C VAL A 93 7.03 1.59 -9.86
N VAL A 94 6.12 1.13 -10.71
CA VAL A 94 5.72 1.86 -11.91
C VAL A 94 4.63 2.88 -11.61
N LYS A 95 3.53 2.42 -11.00
CA LYS A 95 2.37 3.27 -10.72
C LYS A 95 1.60 2.76 -9.52
N ARG A 96 1.14 3.70 -8.71
CA ARG A 96 0.20 3.45 -7.61
C ARG A 96 -0.99 4.37 -7.72
N GLY A 97 -2.15 3.87 -7.38
CA GLY A 97 -3.33 4.68 -7.20
C GLY A 97 -3.91 4.51 -5.82
N ALA A 98 -4.55 5.53 -5.29
CA ALA A 98 -5.22 5.45 -4.01
C ALA A 98 -6.56 6.19 -4.02
N PHE A 99 -7.54 5.57 -3.38
CA PHE A 99 -8.82 6.15 -3.05
C PHE A 99 -8.88 6.38 -1.55
N VAL A 100 -9.13 7.61 -1.15
CA VAL A 100 -9.27 7.98 0.27
C VAL A 100 -10.75 8.16 0.57
N ALA A 101 -11.25 7.44 1.57
CA ALA A 101 -12.60 7.67 2.09
C ALA A 101 -12.63 9.08 2.69
N SER A 102 -13.27 10.01 2.02
CA SER A 102 -13.25 11.42 2.38
C SER A 102 -14.53 12.13 2.00
N THR A 103 -14.81 13.22 2.69
CA THR A 103 -15.94 14.10 2.38
C THR A 103 -15.71 14.86 1.07
N ASP A 104 -16.77 15.37 0.47
CA ASP A 104 -16.71 16.07 -0.82
C ASP A 104 -15.88 17.35 -0.75
N ASP A 105 -15.75 17.95 0.44
CA ASP A 105 -15.00 19.19 0.68
C ASP A 105 -13.57 18.96 1.17
N PHE A 106 -13.13 17.71 1.31
CA PHE A 106 -11.75 17.39 1.67
C PHE A 106 -10.89 17.30 0.40
N HIS A 107 -9.79 18.03 0.35
CA HIS A 107 -8.94 18.14 -0.84
C HIS A 107 -7.48 17.74 -0.61
N SER A 108 -7.14 17.24 0.57
CA SER A 108 -5.75 16.85 0.90
C SER A 108 -5.47 15.35 0.79
N GLN A 109 -6.16 14.65 -0.11
CA GLN A 109 -5.90 13.22 -0.37
C GLN A 109 -4.42 12.94 -0.68
N PRO A 110 -3.68 13.78 -1.45
CA PRO A 110 -2.25 13.55 -1.67
C PRO A 110 -1.43 13.49 -0.38
N VAL A 111 -1.77 14.28 0.63
CA VAL A 111 -1.10 14.27 1.94
C VAL A 111 -1.30 12.93 2.64
N VAL A 112 -2.51 12.39 2.60
CA VAL A 112 -2.81 11.05 3.14
C VAL A 112 -1.98 9.98 2.43
N VAL A 113 -1.97 10.00 1.11
CA VAL A 113 -1.34 8.97 0.28
C VAL A 113 0.18 9.04 0.34
N ASN A 114 0.77 10.18 0.71
CA ASN A 114 2.22 10.32 0.89
C ASN A 114 2.79 9.27 1.86
N ALA A 115 2.06 8.88 2.89
CA ALA A 115 2.52 7.86 3.84
C ALA A 115 2.81 6.52 3.13
N ALA A 116 2.00 6.15 2.17
CA ALA A 116 2.20 4.94 1.36
C ALA A 116 3.33 5.11 0.34
N SER A 117 3.43 6.27 -0.30
CA SER A 117 4.52 6.57 -1.24
C SER A 117 5.88 6.62 -0.55
N ASP A 118 5.93 7.22 0.63
CA ASP A 118 7.15 7.29 1.44
C ASP A 118 7.64 5.90 1.84
N LEU A 119 6.72 4.98 2.13
CA LEU A 119 7.09 3.60 2.43
C LEU A 119 7.72 2.91 1.22
N MET A 120 7.22 3.13 0.01
CA MET A 120 7.80 2.58 -1.21
C MET A 120 9.23 3.09 -1.44
N VAL A 121 9.46 4.37 -1.18
CA VAL A 121 10.82 4.95 -1.28
C VAL A 121 11.73 4.40 -0.18
N ALA A 122 11.23 4.23 1.04
CA ALA A 122 12.00 3.60 2.12
C ALA A 122 12.38 2.16 1.77
N ALA A 123 11.49 1.42 1.13
CA ALA A 123 11.72 0.03 0.73
C ALA A 123 12.71 -0.09 -0.44
N PHE A 124 12.51 0.67 -1.50
CA PHE A 124 13.18 0.47 -2.79
C PHE A 124 14.14 1.61 -3.19
N GLY A 125 14.27 2.66 -2.39
CA GLY A 125 15.04 3.83 -2.77
C GLY A 125 14.46 4.51 -4.01
N ASP A 126 15.30 4.92 -4.96
CA ASP A 126 14.85 5.57 -6.20
C ASP A 126 13.90 4.70 -7.02
N ALA A 127 14.05 3.39 -7.00
CA ALA A 127 13.13 2.45 -7.66
C ALA A 127 11.72 2.46 -7.05
N GLY A 128 11.55 3.01 -5.86
CA GLY A 128 10.25 3.19 -5.22
C GLY A 128 9.49 4.44 -5.68
N ARG A 129 10.15 5.36 -6.38
CA ARG A 129 9.52 6.56 -6.92
C ARG A 129 8.67 6.20 -8.11
N HIS A 130 7.38 6.47 -8.02
CA HIS A 130 6.37 5.97 -8.94
C HIS A 130 5.45 7.10 -9.42
N ALA A 131 4.81 6.90 -10.57
CA ALA A 131 3.66 7.71 -10.96
C ALA A 131 2.46 7.36 -10.07
N ARG A 132 1.58 8.31 -9.78
CA ARG A 132 0.42 8.02 -8.95
C ARG A 132 -0.79 8.89 -9.26
N PHE A 133 -1.95 8.44 -8.78
CA PHE A 133 -3.09 9.30 -8.50
C PHE A 133 -3.50 9.17 -7.04
N ALA A 134 -4.11 10.21 -6.49
CA ALA A 134 -4.67 10.24 -5.15
C ALA A 134 -6.00 11.00 -5.20
N VAL A 135 -7.09 10.28 -5.05
CA VAL A 135 -8.44 10.82 -5.18
C VAL A 135 -9.30 10.42 -3.99
N GLY A 136 -10.38 11.12 -3.78
CA GLY A 136 -11.36 10.82 -2.75
C GLY A 136 -12.53 10.02 -3.29
N SER A 137 -13.16 9.29 -2.39
CA SER A 137 -14.47 8.69 -2.60
C SER A 137 -15.30 8.88 -1.35
N ASN A 138 -16.54 9.29 -1.51
CA ASN A 138 -17.48 9.42 -0.40
C ASN A 138 -18.24 8.11 -0.08
N ALA A 139 -17.94 7.05 -0.82
CA ALA A 139 -18.54 5.74 -0.66
C ALA A 139 -17.50 4.63 -0.87
N LEU A 140 -16.86 4.25 0.20
CA LEU A 140 -15.93 3.11 0.24
C LEU A 140 -16.37 2.07 1.25
#